data_3b728f0b2ba5825afbc7156788fa218c
#
_entry.id   3b728f0b2ba5825afbc7156788fa218c
#
_cell.length_a   1.000
_cell.length_b   1.000
_cell.length_c   1.000
_cell.angle_alpha   90.00
_cell.angle_beta   90.00
_cell.angle_gamma   90.00
#
_symmetry.space_group_name_H-M   'P 1'
#
loop_
_entity.id
_entity.type
_entity.pdbx_description
1 polymer ?
#
loop_
_entity_poly.entity_id
_entity_poly.type
_entity_poly.pdbx_seq_one_letter_code
_entity_poly.pdbx_strand_id
1 'polypeptide(L)'
;MAESLAHIKYVERMAKYAETIPQNFVPSVMSADLPSYGQRTPKVINGYYPDLYYYDLHCVIIGEAKTTYDIENEHTQAQLDSYIREIRTYNCDKHIIICSSIIAFAQITNMVIRKKQRELIRDITFHVLDNHLRHKVI
;
A
#
# COMPACT_ATOMS: atom_id res chain seq x y z
N MET A 1 -12.48 -4.71 -16.86
CA MET A 1 -12.61 -3.26 -17.00
C MET A 1 -11.23 -2.64 -16.98
N ALA A 2 -10.97 -1.68 -17.87
CA ALA A 2 -9.66 -1.03 -17.90
C ALA A 2 -9.47 -0.13 -16.69
N GLU A 3 -8.28 -0.16 -16.10
CA GLU A 3 -7.93 0.74 -15.02
C GLU A 3 -7.81 2.18 -15.53
N SER A 4 -8.15 3.14 -14.68
CA SER A 4 -8.00 4.54 -15.03
C SER A 4 -6.51 4.90 -15.14
N LEU A 5 -6.18 5.93 -15.93
CA LEU A 5 -4.80 6.42 -16.01
C LEU A 5 -4.28 6.89 -14.66
N ALA A 6 -5.16 7.49 -13.85
CA ALA A 6 -4.76 7.93 -12.51
C ALA A 6 -4.39 6.74 -11.62
N HIS A 7 -5.19 5.67 -11.66
CA HIS A 7 -4.90 4.45 -10.90
C HIS A 7 -3.54 3.88 -11.29
N ILE A 8 -3.30 3.75 -12.60
CA ILE A 8 -2.02 3.23 -13.12
C ILE A 8 -0.85 4.06 -12.61
N LYS A 9 -0.95 5.39 -12.66
CA LYS A 9 0.10 6.28 -12.17
C LYS A 9 0.36 6.12 -10.67
N TYR A 10 -0.70 5.94 -9.88
CA TYR A 10 -0.55 5.72 -8.44
C TYR A 10 0.19 4.40 -8.16
N VAL A 11 -0.17 3.34 -8.87
CA VAL A 11 0.48 2.04 -8.69
C VAL A 11 1.95 2.09 -9.16
N GLU A 12 2.24 2.77 -10.28
CA GLU A 12 3.61 2.99 -10.72
C GLU A 12 4.44 3.74 -9.68
N ARG A 13 3.85 4.79 -9.08
CA ARG A 13 4.50 5.58 -8.02
C ARG A 13 4.83 4.69 -6.83
N MET A 14 3.87 3.84 -6.41
CA MET A 14 4.09 2.92 -5.30
C MET A 14 5.16 1.88 -5.61
N ALA A 15 5.17 1.34 -6.82
CA ALA A 15 6.14 0.33 -7.21
C ALA A 15 7.55 0.88 -7.14
N LYS A 16 7.79 2.08 -7.66
CA LYS A 16 9.10 2.74 -7.58
C LYS A 16 9.51 3.01 -6.13
N TYR A 17 8.58 3.50 -5.33
CA TYR A 17 8.85 3.77 -3.92
C TYR A 17 9.18 2.48 -3.17
N ALA A 18 8.41 1.43 -3.41
CA ALA A 18 8.59 0.14 -2.74
C ALA A 18 9.97 -0.46 -2.98
N GLU A 19 10.57 -0.21 -4.15
CA GLU A 19 11.93 -0.69 -4.45
C GLU A 19 12.97 -0.14 -3.49
N THR A 20 12.71 1.00 -2.86
CA THR A 20 13.64 1.65 -1.94
C THR A 20 13.53 1.16 -0.50
N ILE A 21 12.49 0.41 -0.17
CA ILE A 21 12.25 -0.04 1.21
C ILE A 21 13.13 -1.23 1.59
N PRO A 22 13.20 -2.33 0.81
CA PRO A 22 14.09 -3.44 1.16
C PRO A 22 15.54 -3.04 1.04
N GLN A 23 16.38 -3.55 1.93
CA GLN A 23 17.82 -3.32 1.84
C GLN A 23 18.38 -3.91 0.55
N ASN A 24 17.91 -5.09 0.16
CA ASN A 24 18.29 -5.75 -1.09
C ASN A 24 17.02 -6.12 -1.85
N PHE A 25 16.58 -5.22 -2.73
CA PHE A 25 15.34 -5.43 -3.48
C PHE A 25 15.45 -6.61 -4.44
N VAL A 26 14.46 -7.51 -4.38
CA VAL A 26 14.37 -8.68 -5.25
C VAL A 26 13.20 -8.49 -6.22
N PRO A 27 13.45 -8.08 -7.49
CA PRO A 27 12.37 -7.77 -8.42
C PRO A 27 11.39 -8.91 -8.66
N SER A 28 11.87 -10.16 -8.65
CA SER A 28 11.03 -11.32 -8.98
C SER A 28 9.95 -11.62 -7.94
N VAL A 29 10.05 -11.07 -6.73
CA VAL A 29 9.04 -11.29 -5.68
C VAL A 29 8.10 -10.11 -5.50
N MET A 30 8.22 -9.08 -6.34
CA MET A 30 7.25 -7.98 -6.37
C MET A 30 6.17 -8.26 -7.40
N SER A 31 4.91 -8.02 -7.01
CA SER A 31 3.78 -8.04 -7.92
C SER A 31 3.00 -6.75 -7.79
N ALA A 32 2.42 -6.29 -8.89
CA ALA A 32 1.68 -5.04 -8.92
C ALA A 32 0.59 -5.09 -9.98
N ASP A 33 -0.48 -4.34 -9.75
CA ASP A 33 -1.58 -4.20 -10.70
C ASP A 33 -1.18 -3.22 -11.81
N LEU A 34 -0.23 -3.65 -12.63
CA LEU A 34 0.32 -2.87 -13.75
C LEU A 34 0.49 -3.77 -14.97
N PRO A 35 0.23 -3.22 -16.19
CA PRO A 35 0.43 -4.00 -17.41
C PRO A 35 1.86 -4.55 -17.54
N SER A 36 2.86 -3.82 -17.10
CA SER A 36 4.27 -4.23 -17.17
C SER A 36 4.58 -5.46 -16.31
N TYR A 37 3.73 -5.79 -15.34
CA TYR A 37 3.91 -6.98 -14.51
C TYR A 37 3.20 -8.22 -15.08
N GLY A 38 2.43 -8.03 -16.14
CA GLY A 38 1.76 -9.14 -16.83
C GLY A 38 0.81 -9.91 -15.91
N GLN A 39 1.07 -11.21 -15.76
CA GLN A 39 0.23 -12.08 -14.94
C GLN A 39 0.67 -12.16 -13.46
N ARG A 40 1.71 -11.45 -13.07
CA ARG A 40 2.14 -11.39 -11.68
C ARG A 40 1.23 -10.45 -10.91
N THR A 41 0.06 -10.96 -10.52
CA THR A 41 -0.91 -10.19 -9.76
C THR A 41 -0.63 -10.29 -8.27
N PRO A 42 -0.91 -9.24 -7.49
CA PRO A 42 -0.75 -9.29 -6.04
C PRO A 42 -1.62 -10.36 -5.38
N LYS A 43 -1.15 -10.89 -4.27
CA LYS A 43 -1.87 -11.86 -3.46
C LYS A 43 -3.22 -11.30 -3.03
N VAL A 44 -4.29 -12.08 -3.21
CA VAL A 44 -5.61 -11.71 -2.70
C VAL A 44 -5.65 -11.91 -1.18
N ILE A 45 -6.12 -10.92 -0.46
CA ILE A 45 -6.13 -10.93 1.00
C ILE A 45 -7.57 -10.74 1.49
N ASN A 46 -8.15 -11.82 2.02
CA ASN A 46 -9.52 -11.81 2.57
C ASN A 46 -10.55 -11.21 1.59
N GLY A 47 -10.44 -11.57 0.30
CA GLY A 47 -11.33 -11.06 -0.74
C GLY A 47 -10.96 -9.68 -1.27
N TYR A 48 -9.97 -9.01 -0.70
CA TYR A 48 -9.49 -7.73 -1.21
C TYR A 48 -8.30 -7.93 -2.14
N TYR A 49 -8.16 -7.04 -3.12
CA TYR A 49 -7.14 -7.11 -4.15
C TYR A 49 -6.18 -5.93 -3.98
N PRO A 50 -5.06 -6.11 -3.24
CA PRO A 50 -4.08 -5.03 -3.13
C PRO A 50 -3.49 -4.71 -4.50
N ASP A 51 -3.02 -3.48 -4.66
CA ASP A 51 -2.42 -3.03 -5.91
C ASP A 51 -0.94 -3.35 -6.00
N LEU A 52 -0.32 -3.68 -4.87
CA LEU A 52 1.10 -4.02 -4.81
C LEU A 52 1.35 -5.00 -3.65
N TYR A 53 2.21 -5.99 -3.90
CA TYR A 53 2.62 -6.95 -2.89
C TYR A 53 4.10 -7.31 -3.08
N TYR A 54 4.85 -7.37 -1.97
CA TYR A 54 6.25 -7.74 -1.97
C TYR A 54 6.57 -8.54 -0.71
N TYR A 55 7.33 -9.61 -0.85
CA TYR A 55 7.78 -10.38 0.31
C TYR A 55 9.10 -11.09 -0.02
N ASP A 56 10.17 -10.81 0.77
CA ASP A 56 11.50 -11.37 0.54
C ASP A 56 12.15 -12.01 1.81
N LEU A 57 11.37 -12.35 2.82
CA LEU A 57 11.79 -12.87 4.12
C LEU A 57 12.31 -11.79 5.08
N HIS A 58 12.81 -10.65 4.59
CA HIS A 58 13.29 -9.55 5.43
C HIS A 58 12.23 -8.49 5.63
N CYS A 59 11.37 -8.30 4.65
CA CYS A 59 10.25 -7.38 4.77
C CYS A 59 9.06 -7.82 3.91
N VAL A 60 7.87 -7.38 4.30
CA VAL A 60 6.65 -7.57 3.54
C VAL A 60 6.04 -6.19 3.31
N ILE A 61 5.56 -5.95 2.09
CA ILE A 61 4.96 -4.68 1.69
C ILE A 61 3.62 -4.95 1.02
N ILE A 62 2.58 -4.29 1.49
CA ILE A 62 1.27 -4.30 0.85
C ILE A 62 0.96 -2.85 0.46
N GLY A 63 0.56 -2.63 -0.79
CA GLY A 63 0.27 -1.29 -1.28
C GLY A 63 -1.13 -1.17 -1.84
N GLU A 64 -1.74 -0.02 -1.63
CA GLU A 64 -3.11 0.27 -2.09
C GLU A 64 -3.18 1.67 -2.65
N ALA A 65 -3.70 1.82 -3.88
CA ALA A 65 -3.96 3.12 -4.48
C ALA A 65 -5.38 3.55 -4.12
N LYS A 66 -5.54 4.80 -3.70
CA LYS A 66 -6.84 5.35 -3.32
C LYS A 66 -7.15 6.61 -4.10
N THR A 67 -8.34 6.65 -4.68
CA THR A 67 -8.87 7.86 -5.28
C THR A 67 -9.50 8.74 -4.21
N THR A 68 -9.80 10.00 -4.55
CA THR A 68 -10.42 10.93 -3.61
C THR A 68 -11.76 10.47 -3.05
N TYR A 69 -12.45 9.56 -3.75
CA TYR A 69 -13.78 9.11 -3.35
C TYR A 69 -13.77 7.95 -2.36
N ASP A 70 -12.63 7.26 -2.21
CA ASP A 70 -12.57 6.02 -1.44
C ASP A 70 -11.88 6.20 -0.08
N ILE A 71 -11.77 7.43 0.39
CA ILE A 71 -10.97 7.72 1.56
C ILE A 71 -11.72 7.41 2.86
N GLU A 72 -11.95 7.50 3.77
CA GLU A 72 -12.59 7.34 5.06
C GLU A 72 -13.98 6.70 5.00
N ASN A 73 -14.14 5.59 4.27
CA ASN A 73 -15.39 4.84 4.31
C ASN A 73 -15.18 3.47 4.97
N GLU A 74 -16.29 2.77 5.23
CA GLU A 74 -16.25 1.46 5.89
C GLU A 74 -15.47 0.44 5.07
N HIS A 75 -15.57 0.51 3.75
CA HIS A 75 -14.83 -0.38 2.86
C HIS A 75 -13.33 -0.20 3.03
N THR A 76 -12.85 1.05 3.05
CA THR A 76 -11.43 1.35 3.21
C THR A 76 -10.93 0.88 4.59
N GLN A 77 -11.70 1.08 5.64
CA GLN A 77 -11.32 0.62 6.97
C GLN A 77 -11.26 -0.90 7.05
N ALA A 78 -12.26 -1.59 6.49
CA ALA A 78 -12.28 -3.05 6.47
C ALA A 78 -11.11 -3.61 5.66
N GLN A 79 -10.79 -2.97 4.54
CA GLN A 79 -9.65 -3.35 3.69
C GLN A 79 -8.33 -3.20 4.45
N LEU A 80 -8.10 -2.07 5.10
CA LEU A 80 -6.90 -1.84 5.90
C LEU A 80 -6.80 -2.83 7.05
N ASP A 81 -7.91 -3.11 7.74
CA ASP A 81 -7.93 -4.09 8.83
C ASP A 81 -7.53 -5.48 8.33
N SER A 82 -7.97 -5.86 7.13
CA SER A 82 -7.60 -7.14 6.52
C SER A 82 -6.11 -7.17 6.18
N TYR A 83 -5.56 -6.08 5.63
CA TYR A 83 -4.14 -6.00 5.32
C TYR A 83 -3.28 -6.04 6.58
N ILE A 84 -3.69 -5.34 7.63
CA ILE A 84 -2.99 -5.35 8.92
C ILE A 84 -2.97 -6.76 9.49
N ARG A 85 -4.10 -7.46 9.46
CA ARG A 85 -4.21 -8.83 9.97
C ARG A 85 -3.31 -9.79 9.19
N GLU A 86 -3.33 -9.68 7.87
CA GLU A 86 -2.51 -10.51 7.01
C GLU A 86 -1.02 -10.27 7.26
N ILE A 87 -0.60 -8.99 7.27
CA ILE A 87 0.81 -8.63 7.36
C ILE A 87 1.41 -9.06 8.70
N ARG A 88 0.61 -9.14 9.75
CA ARG A 88 1.05 -9.60 11.07
C ARG A 88 1.34 -11.09 11.13
N THR A 89 0.95 -11.86 10.12
CA THR A 89 1.31 -13.27 10.05
C THR A 89 2.76 -13.50 9.60
N TYR A 90 3.42 -12.44 9.08
CA TYR A 90 4.80 -12.51 8.62
C TYR A 90 5.75 -12.19 9.76
N ASN A 91 6.90 -12.89 9.80
CA ASN A 91 7.90 -12.66 10.83
C ASN A 91 9.06 -11.84 10.24
N CYS A 92 8.80 -10.61 9.89
CA CYS A 92 9.75 -9.69 9.23
C CYS A 92 9.27 -8.26 9.39
N ASP A 93 10.04 -7.30 8.86
CA ASP A 93 9.62 -5.90 8.84
C ASP A 93 8.34 -5.74 8.00
N LYS A 94 7.40 -4.95 8.49
CA LYS A 94 6.06 -4.84 7.92
C LYS A 94 5.80 -3.41 7.45
N HIS A 95 5.38 -3.29 6.20
CA HIS A 95 5.12 -1.98 5.56
C HIS A 95 3.80 -2.00 4.81
N ILE A 96 3.02 -0.93 4.97
CA ILE A 96 1.82 -0.69 4.17
C ILE A 96 1.99 0.65 3.48
N ILE A 97 1.79 0.67 2.16
CA ILE A 97 1.89 1.88 1.35
C ILE A 97 0.49 2.26 0.89
N ILE A 98 0.12 3.52 1.04
CA ILE A 98 -1.12 4.06 0.48
C ILE A 98 -0.74 5.23 -0.41
N CYS A 99 -1.11 5.18 -1.69
CA CYS A 99 -0.87 6.27 -2.62
C CYS A 99 -2.20 6.92 -2.99
N SER A 100 -2.23 8.24 -2.94
CA SER A 100 -3.43 9.02 -3.18
C SER A 100 -3.16 10.19 -4.09
N SER A 101 -4.21 10.96 -4.39
CA SER A 101 -4.05 12.24 -5.07
C SER A 101 -3.36 13.24 -4.15
N ILE A 102 -2.84 14.32 -4.75
CA ILE A 102 -2.26 15.43 -4.00
C ILE A 102 -3.28 16.02 -3.01
N ILE A 103 -4.54 16.13 -3.45
CA ILE A 103 -5.60 16.70 -2.64
C ILE A 103 -5.92 15.83 -1.41
N ALA A 104 -5.92 14.52 -1.57
CA ALA A 104 -6.28 13.58 -0.51
C ALA A 104 -5.12 13.25 0.44
N PHE A 105 -3.90 13.67 0.12
CA PHE A 105 -2.71 13.26 0.86
C PHE A 105 -2.80 13.58 2.36
N ALA A 106 -3.18 14.81 2.70
CA ALA A 106 -3.28 15.22 4.11
C ALA A 106 -4.37 14.44 4.84
N GLN A 107 -5.51 14.20 4.20
CA GLN A 107 -6.62 13.47 4.79
C GLN A 107 -6.22 12.02 5.09
N ILE A 108 -5.56 11.37 4.16
CA ILE A 108 -5.09 9.99 4.36
C ILE A 108 -4.01 9.92 5.43
N THR A 109 -3.06 10.85 5.41
CA THR A 109 -2.03 10.93 6.44
C THR A 109 -2.66 11.02 7.83
N ASN A 110 -3.63 11.91 8.00
CA ASN A 110 -4.32 12.07 9.28
C ASN A 110 -5.11 10.82 9.67
N MET A 111 -5.76 10.17 8.71
CA MET A 111 -6.49 8.94 8.94
C MET A 111 -5.56 7.83 9.47
N VAL A 112 -4.39 7.68 8.86
CA VAL A 112 -3.40 6.68 9.27
C VAL A 112 -2.87 6.98 10.67
N ILE A 113 -2.53 8.25 10.94
CA ILE A 113 -2.05 8.65 12.25
C ILE A 113 -3.08 8.31 13.32
N ARG A 114 -4.35 8.68 13.10
CA ARG A 114 -5.43 8.39 14.06
C ARG A 114 -5.61 6.89 14.28
N LYS A 115 -5.55 6.11 13.19
CA LYS A 115 -5.72 4.66 13.27
C LYS A 115 -4.58 4.02 14.08
N LYS A 116 -3.35 4.42 13.83
CA LYS A 116 -2.20 3.91 14.58
C LYS A 116 -2.31 4.24 16.08
N GLN A 117 -2.74 5.44 16.41
CA GLN A 117 -2.89 5.87 17.81
C GLN A 117 -4.03 5.13 18.49
N ARG A 118 -5.20 5.07 17.85
CA ARG A 118 -6.39 4.44 18.43
C ARG A 118 -6.21 2.94 18.64
N GLU A 119 -5.56 2.26 17.70
CA GLU A 119 -5.38 0.81 17.73
C GLU A 119 -4.01 0.38 18.25
N LEU A 120 -3.17 1.32 18.67
CA LEU A 120 -1.83 1.07 19.19
C LEU A 120 -0.98 0.23 18.24
N ILE A 121 -1.02 0.55 16.94
CA ILE A 121 -0.24 -0.15 15.93
C ILE A 121 1.20 0.36 15.96
N ARG A 122 2.12 -0.46 16.42
CA ARG A 122 3.54 -0.11 16.55
C ARG A 122 4.47 -0.99 15.72
N ASP A 123 3.92 -2.07 15.18
CA ASP A 123 4.69 -3.11 14.47
C ASP A 123 4.65 -2.94 12.95
N ILE A 124 3.93 -1.94 12.44
CA ILE A 124 3.78 -1.71 11.00
C ILE A 124 4.16 -0.26 10.69
N THR A 125 5.01 -0.08 9.69
CA THR A 125 5.34 1.25 9.16
C THR A 125 4.39 1.55 8.01
N PHE A 126 3.69 2.68 8.08
CA PHE A 126 2.84 3.14 7.00
C PHE A 126 3.57 4.21 6.21
N HIS A 127 3.44 4.13 4.89
CA HIS A 127 4.00 5.11 3.96
C HIS A 127 2.85 5.70 3.16
N VAL A 128 2.57 6.97 3.35
CA VAL A 128 1.53 7.66 2.59
C VAL A 128 2.24 8.47 1.49
N LEU A 129 1.84 8.24 0.24
CA LEU A 129 2.41 8.92 -0.92
C LEU A 129 1.31 9.72 -1.61
N ASP A 130 1.66 10.88 -2.17
CA ASP A 130 0.81 11.44 -3.20
C ASP A 130 1.31 10.97 -4.58
N ASN A 131 0.58 11.30 -5.62
CA ASN A 131 0.93 10.88 -6.97
C ASN A 131 2.01 11.76 -7.62
N HIS A 132 2.73 12.57 -6.83
CA HIS A 132 3.77 13.46 -7.31
C HIS A 132 5.07 13.23 -6.54
N LEU A 133 5.41 14.06 -5.56
CA LEU A 133 6.70 13.99 -4.89
C LEU A 133 6.63 13.79 -3.38
N ARG A 134 5.48 14.01 -2.75
CA ARG A 134 5.38 13.98 -1.30
C ARG A 134 5.20 12.57 -0.77
N HIS A 135 5.80 12.32 0.38
CA HIS A 135 5.54 11.10 1.14
C HIS A 135 5.67 11.39 2.63
N LYS A 136 5.02 10.56 3.43
CA LYS A 136 5.08 10.63 4.87
C LYS A 136 5.23 9.22 5.41
N VAL A 137 6.23 9.00 6.26
CA VAL A 137 6.44 7.72 6.95
C VAL A 137 5.87 7.85 8.37
N ILE A 138 5.01 6.92 8.72
CA ILE A 138 4.25 6.99 9.98
C ILE A 138 4.38 5.70 10.77
#